data_7dbf6dfb2b0ba3952a5d7956e5f6b7ff
#
_entry.id   7dbf6dfb2b0ba3952a5d7956e5f6b7ff
#
_cell.length_a   1.000
_cell.length_b   1.000
_cell.length_c   1.000
_cell.angle_alpha   90.00
_cell.angle_beta   90.00
_cell.angle_gamma   90.00
#
_symmetry.space_group_name_H-M   'P 1'
#
loop_
_entity.id
_entity.type
_entity.pdbx_description
1 polymer ?
#
loop_
_entity_poly.entity_id
_entity_poly.type
_entity_poly.pdbx_seq_one_letter_code
_entity_poly.pdbx_strand_id
1 'polypeptide(L)'
;MVYALQDVSVKMNGRDILESVSCTLQEGKWISVIGKSGAGKSTLAKVFKGLLPISNGEYTYRQQPLPSDPQGRLKAVPHIGYVFQYPEQQLFAATVNQELAFALTMKGESRSNVEQAIRQVMEQLGLPAALLQQHPLQLSGGLKRLVAIASVLMAGPELLILDEPTAGLDPGNKNDLLRRLKKWQEENKRTVLFLSHQLEDVAEYSDEVMVMAQGRLLGHWEVNELFLKLAECMEQAGLPVPEPIQLLRIIEECSGEKHQPASCREAEIFRMVNAIWQAKGL
;
A
#
# COMPACT_ATOMS: atom_id res chain seq x y z
N MET A 1 -5.27 -4.14 16.74
CA MET A 1 -5.08 -2.73 16.36
C MET A 1 -3.67 -2.33 16.73
N VAL A 2 -2.85 -1.92 15.75
CA VAL A 2 -1.44 -1.62 16.02
C VAL A 2 -1.15 -0.12 15.90
N TYR A 3 -1.63 0.52 14.84
CA TYR A 3 -1.46 1.95 14.60
C TYR A 3 -2.82 2.63 14.51
N ALA A 4 -3.05 3.71 15.26
CA ALA A 4 -4.30 4.46 15.21
C ALA A 4 -4.06 5.96 15.26
N LEU A 5 -4.82 6.69 14.45
CA LEU A 5 -4.93 8.13 14.46
C LEU A 5 -6.30 8.50 15.02
N GLN A 6 -6.34 9.50 15.90
CA GLN A 6 -7.55 10.04 16.47
C GLN A 6 -7.58 11.56 16.29
N ASP A 7 -8.55 12.04 15.52
CA ASP A 7 -8.78 13.45 15.19
C ASP A 7 -7.52 14.19 14.71
N VAL A 8 -6.68 13.49 13.94
CA VAL A 8 -5.40 14.01 13.48
C VAL A 8 -5.60 15.03 12.37
N SER A 9 -5.01 16.21 12.58
CA SER A 9 -4.93 17.27 11.58
C SER A 9 -3.49 17.62 11.26
N VAL A 10 -3.24 18.02 10.02
CA VAL A 10 -1.92 18.46 9.53
C VAL A 10 -2.04 19.77 8.78
N LYS A 11 -1.24 20.76 9.18
CA LYS A 11 -1.12 22.06 8.50
C LYS A 11 0.22 22.19 7.80
N MET A 12 0.22 22.65 6.57
CA MET A 12 1.43 22.98 5.81
C MET A 12 1.27 24.39 5.20
N ASN A 13 2.22 25.28 5.46
CA ASN A 13 2.19 26.64 4.96
C ASN A 13 0.86 27.37 5.23
N GLY A 14 0.29 27.18 6.43
CA GLY A 14 -0.98 27.79 6.85
C GLY A 14 -2.25 27.18 6.25
N ARG A 15 -2.14 26.12 5.45
CA ARG A 15 -3.29 25.40 4.86
C ARG A 15 -3.48 24.07 5.57
N ASP A 16 -4.73 23.72 5.81
CA ASP A 16 -5.10 22.38 6.30
C ASP A 16 -4.96 21.39 5.14
N ILE A 17 -4.11 20.38 5.35
CA ILE A 17 -3.88 19.29 4.38
C ILE A 17 -4.60 18.01 4.82
N LEU A 18 -4.65 17.76 6.14
CA LEU A 18 -5.51 16.74 6.75
C LEU A 18 -6.36 17.42 7.81
N GLU A 19 -7.65 17.06 7.85
CA GLU A 19 -8.63 17.60 8.78
C GLU A 19 -9.31 16.49 9.56
N SER A 20 -9.02 16.41 10.86
CA SER A 20 -9.68 15.51 11.84
C SER A 20 -9.79 14.05 11.35
N VAL A 21 -8.68 13.49 10.87
CA VAL A 21 -8.64 12.12 10.36
C VAL A 21 -8.54 11.15 11.54
N SER A 22 -9.52 10.24 11.64
CA SER A 22 -9.52 9.14 12.61
C SER A 22 -9.57 7.81 11.87
N CYS A 23 -8.56 6.96 12.07
CA CYS A 23 -8.50 5.63 11.46
C CYS A 23 -7.60 4.69 12.26
N THR A 24 -7.77 3.39 12.03
CA THR A 24 -6.99 2.35 12.69
C THR A 24 -6.52 1.33 11.67
N LEU A 25 -5.24 0.98 11.71
CA LEU A 25 -4.69 -0.09 10.89
C LEU A 25 -4.73 -1.41 11.67
N GLN A 26 -5.40 -2.40 11.10
CA GLN A 26 -5.45 -3.75 11.65
C GLN A 26 -4.19 -4.52 11.29
N GLU A 27 -3.73 -5.37 12.22
CA GLU A 27 -2.55 -6.20 12.00
C GLU A 27 -2.79 -7.27 10.93
N GLY A 28 -1.78 -7.48 10.11
CA GLY A 28 -1.82 -8.52 9.07
C GLY A 28 -2.73 -8.21 7.89
N LYS A 29 -3.25 -6.99 7.76
CA LYS A 29 -4.13 -6.57 6.67
C LYS A 29 -3.38 -5.81 5.59
N TRP A 30 -3.84 -5.95 4.35
CA TRP A 30 -3.49 -5.07 3.25
C TRP A 30 -4.57 -4.00 3.11
N ILE A 31 -4.23 -2.77 3.52
CA ILE A 31 -5.16 -1.64 3.58
C ILE A 31 -4.78 -0.66 2.48
N SER A 32 -5.69 -0.39 1.57
CA SER A 32 -5.46 0.61 0.52
C SER A 32 -6.00 1.98 0.90
N VAL A 33 -5.33 3.04 0.42
CA VAL A 33 -5.79 4.42 0.52
C VAL A 33 -6.05 4.95 -0.89
N ILE A 34 -7.30 5.27 -1.18
CA ILE A 34 -7.72 5.80 -2.48
C ILE A 34 -8.29 7.22 -2.34
N GLY A 35 -8.30 7.94 -3.44
CA GLY A 35 -8.76 9.33 -3.51
C GLY A 35 -8.11 10.06 -4.68
N LYS A 36 -8.69 11.17 -5.13
CA LYS A 36 -8.12 12.00 -6.19
C LYS A 36 -6.72 12.51 -5.85
N SER A 37 -6.01 12.99 -6.87
CA SER A 37 -4.75 13.72 -6.63
C SER A 37 -5.02 14.92 -5.72
N GLY A 38 -4.16 15.12 -4.71
CA GLY A 38 -4.36 16.17 -3.70
C GLY A 38 -5.35 15.82 -2.57
N ALA A 39 -5.96 14.64 -2.52
CA ALA A 39 -6.88 14.24 -1.46
C ALA A 39 -6.21 14.07 -0.07
N GLY A 40 -4.87 14.10 0.02
CA GLY A 40 -4.14 13.98 1.28
C GLY A 40 -3.52 12.60 1.53
N LYS A 41 -3.61 11.64 0.57
CA LYS A 41 -3.12 10.26 0.74
C LYS A 41 -1.66 10.16 1.18
N SER A 42 -0.73 10.75 0.42
CA SER A 42 0.70 10.72 0.76
C SER A 42 1.02 11.51 2.05
N THR A 43 0.20 12.51 2.39
CA THR A 43 0.31 13.21 3.69
C THR A 43 -0.07 12.28 4.82
N LEU A 44 -1.17 11.54 4.70
CA LEU A 44 -1.59 10.52 5.67
C LEU A 44 -0.50 9.45 5.87
N ALA A 45 0.05 8.93 4.77
CA ALA A 45 1.14 7.96 4.81
C ALA A 45 2.40 8.50 5.51
N LYS A 46 2.77 9.75 5.25
CA LYS A 46 3.90 10.43 5.91
C LYS A 46 3.64 10.68 7.40
N VAL A 47 2.39 10.93 7.79
CA VAL A 47 1.99 11.01 9.21
C VAL A 47 2.19 9.66 9.89
N PHE A 48 1.71 8.57 9.30
CA PHE A 48 1.96 7.23 9.83
C PHE A 48 3.46 6.94 10.01
N LYS A 49 4.30 7.34 9.06
CA LYS A 49 5.75 7.18 9.17
C LYS A 49 6.40 8.14 10.20
N GLY A 50 5.68 9.16 10.67
CA GLY A 50 6.24 10.19 11.56
C GLY A 50 7.13 11.22 10.82
N LEU A 51 6.98 11.35 9.50
CA LEU A 51 7.73 12.31 8.69
C LEU A 51 7.12 13.70 8.69
N LEU A 52 5.86 13.84 9.12
CA LEU A 52 5.17 15.12 9.22
C LEU A 52 4.66 15.33 10.65
N PRO A 53 4.77 16.57 11.17
CA PRO A 53 4.19 16.92 12.45
C PRO A 53 2.66 16.89 12.37
N ILE A 54 2.01 16.46 13.44
CA ILE A 54 0.57 16.60 13.63
C ILE A 54 0.29 17.94 14.33
N SER A 55 -0.69 18.68 13.81
CA SER A 55 -1.09 19.98 14.40
C SER A 55 -2.17 19.85 15.45
N ASN A 56 -2.93 18.77 15.42
CA ASN A 56 -3.96 18.40 16.41
C ASN A 56 -4.20 16.90 16.36
N GLY A 57 -4.81 16.34 17.43
CA GLY A 57 -5.13 14.92 17.53
C GLY A 57 -4.03 14.08 18.17
N GLU A 58 -4.21 12.78 18.14
CA GLU A 58 -3.32 11.82 18.78
C GLU A 58 -2.95 10.68 17.81
N TYR A 59 -1.70 10.24 17.90
CA TYR A 59 -1.22 9.04 17.21
C TYR A 59 -0.79 8.00 18.24
N THR A 60 -1.39 6.82 18.19
CA THR A 60 -1.10 5.72 19.11
C THR A 60 -0.51 4.52 18.38
N TYR A 61 0.43 3.84 19.06
CA TYR A 61 0.97 2.54 18.66
C TYR A 61 0.68 1.53 19.76
N ARG A 62 -0.03 0.43 19.44
CA ARG A 62 -0.48 -0.56 20.43
C ARG A 62 -1.21 0.05 21.62
N GLN A 63 -2.12 1.00 21.34
CA GLN A 63 -2.91 1.77 22.33
C GLN A 63 -2.07 2.69 23.25
N GLN A 64 -0.79 2.89 22.95
CA GLN A 64 0.07 3.81 23.68
C GLN A 64 0.31 5.06 22.83
N PRO A 65 0.07 6.27 23.37
CA PRO A 65 0.38 7.50 22.67
C PRO A 65 1.85 7.57 22.28
N LEU A 66 2.12 7.97 21.04
CA LEU A 66 3.49 8.19 20.60
C LEU A 66 3.99 9.56 21.06
N PRO A 67 5.18 9.63 21.72
CA PRO A 67 5.70 10.89 22.22
C PRO A 67 6.02 11.84 21.07
N SER A 68 5.54 13.07 21.18
CA SER A 68 5.86 14.17 20.26
C SER A 68 6.59 15.29 20.98
N ASP A 69 7.30 16.12 20.19
CA ASP A 69 7.86 17.38 20.68
C ASP A 69 6.77 18.48 20.73
N PRO A 70 7.08 19.67 21.28
CA PRO A 70 6.13 20.79 21.33
C PRO A 70 5.64 21.27 19.95
N GLN A 71 6.35 20.90 18.88
CA GLN A 71 5.97 21.21 17.50
C GLN A 71 5.13 20.10 16.85
N GLY A 72 4.71 19.06 17.60
CA GLY A 72 3.91 17.93 17.11
C GLY A 72 4.71 16.90 16.29
N ARG A 73 6.05 16.97 16.31
CA ARG A 73 6.89 15.99 15.60
C ARG A 73 7.05 14.75 16.47
N LEU A 74 6.74 13.60 15.90
CA LEU A 74 6.93 12.32 16.57
C LEU A 74 8.44 12.02 16.71
N LYS A 75 8.88 11.65 17.91
CA LYS A 75 10.30 11.32 18.17
C LYS A 75 10.75 10.06 17.44
N ALA A 76 9.87 9.08 17.36
CA ALA A 76 10.08 7.85 16.60
C ALA A 76 8.73 7.15 16.38
N VAL A 77 8.54 6.56 15.20
CA VAL A 77 7.45 5.61 14.96
C VAL A 77 8.11 4.25 14.69
N PRO A 78 7.90 3.27 15.58
CA PRO A 78 8.61 2.01 15.47
C PRO A 78 8.13 1.16 14.31
N HIS A 79 9.02 0.36 13.79
CA HIS A 79 8.74 -0.77 12.89
C HIS A 79 7.98 -0.44 11.60
N ILE A 80 8.13 0.78 11.05
CA ILE A 80 7.52 1.17 9.78
C ILE A 80 8.56 1.24 8.66
N GLY A 81 8.34 0.47 7.59
CA GLY A 81 9.01 0.63 6.31
C GLY A 81 8.23 1.60 5.41
N TYR A 82 8.91 2.45 4.65
CA TYR A 82 8.28 3.35 3.69
C TYR A 82 8.95 3.21 2.33
N VAL A 83 8.19 2.80 1.34
CA VAL A 83 8.59 2.75 -0.07
C VAL A 83 7.99 3.96 -0.76
N PHE A 84 8.83 4.91 -1.16
CA PHE A 84 8.41 6.13 -1.85
C PHE A 84 8.08 5.84 -3.31
N GLN A 85 7.37 6.75 -3.96
CA GLN A 85 7.22 6.75 -5.41
C GLN A 85 8.61 6.80 -6.07
N TYR A 86 8.87 5.93 -7.06
CA TYR A 86 10.19 5.73 -7.67
C TYR A 86 11.30 5.35 -6.67
N PRO A 87 11.16 4.25 -5.92
CA PRO A 87 12.08 3.90 -4.85
C PRO A 87 13.49 3.60 -5.35
N GLU A 88 13.64 3.25 -6.63
CA GLU A 88 14.93 3.02 -7.29
C GLU A 88 15.85 4.26 -7.34
N GLN A 89 15.30 5.46 -7.15
CA GLN A 89 16.08 6.70 -7.06
C GLN A 89 16.82 6.84 -5.72
N GLN A 90 16.51 5.99 -4.75
CA GLN A 90 17.13 6.01 -3.41
C GLN A 90 18.31 5.05 -3.29
N LEU A 91 18.61 4.27 -4.34
CA LEU A 91 19.75 3.34 -4.36
C LEU A 91 21.07 4.12 -4.42
N PHE A 92 21.98 3.83 -3.48
CA PHE A 92 23.23 4.58 -3.32
C PHE A 92 24.48 3.72 -3.18
N ALA A 93 24.35 2.42 -2.84
CA ALA A 93 25.49 1.56 -2.59
C ALA A 93 26.19 1.10 -3.86
N ALA A 94 27.45 0.68 -3.75
CA ALA A 94 28.23 0.19 -4.90
C ALA A 94 27.80 -1.20 -5.37
N THR A 95 27.19 -2.01 -4.51
CA THR A 95 26.66 -3.33 -4.86
C THR A 95 25.28 -3.56 -4.25
N VAL A 96 24.48 -4.42 -4.86
CA VAL A 96 23.18 -4.86 -4.31
C VAL A 96 23.36 -5.46 -2.92
N ASN A 97 24.42 -6.22 -2.68
CA ASN A 97 24.71 -6.79 -1.36
C ASN A 97 24.90 -5.70 -0.30
N GLN A 98 25.63 -4.64 -0.61
CA GLN A 98 25.83 -3.51 0.31
C GLN A 98 24.55 -2.73 0.54
N GLU A 99 23.74 -2.55 -0.50
CA GLU A 99 22.44 -1.88 -0.41
C GLU A 99 21.50 -2.63 0.54
N LEU A 100 21.39 -3.93 0.40
CA LEU A 100 20.54 -4.76 1.26
C LEU A 100 21.11 -4.85 2.68
N ALA A 101 22.43 -4.96 2.84
CA ALA A 101 23.05 -5.06 4.15
C ALA A 101 22.91 -3.79 5.01
N PHE A 102 22.72 -2.63 4.39
CA PHE A 102 22.89 -1.31 5.04
C PHE A 102 22.05 -1.18 6.32
N ALA A 103 20.75 -1.44 6.25
CA ALA A 103 19.85 -1.22 7.38
C ALA A 103 20.20 -2.08 8.62
N LEU A 104 20.57 -3.34 8.43
CA LEU A 104 20.91 -4.26 9.50
C LEU A 104 22.33 -4.00 10.05
N THR A 105 23.26 -3.64 9.17
CA THR A 105 24.62 -3.25 9.58
C THR A 105 24.58 -2.01 10.47
N MET A 106 23.75 -1.01 10.12
CA MET A 106 23.57 0.19 10.95
C MET A 106 22.90 -0.10 12.31
N LYS A 107 22.14 -1.19 12.41
CA LYS A 107 21.61 -1.69 13.71
C LYS A 107 22.62 -2.49 14.52
N GLY A 108 23.82 -2.74 13.98
CA GLY A 108 24.85 -3.53 14.67
C GLY A 108 24.64 -5.04 14.60
N GLU A 109 23.83 -5.52 13.66
CA GLU A 109 23.59 -6.95 13.47
C GLU A 109 24.88 -7.68 13.06
N SER A 110 25.02 -8.94 13.46
CA SER A 110 26.16 -9.77 13.08
C SER A 110 26.17 -10.03 11.57
N ARG A 111 27.37 -10.19 11.01
CA ARG A 111 27.53 -10.51 9.57
C ARG A 111 26.71 -11.73 9.14
N SER A 112 26.69 -12.78 9.96
CA SER A 112 25.90 -13.99 9.69
C SER A 112 24.42 -13.70 9.62
N ASN A 113 23.85 -12.89 10.54
CA ASN A 113 22.45 -12.50 10.53
C ASN A 113 22.11 -11.68 9.28
N VAL A 114 22.99 -10.74 8.91
CA VAL A 114 22.82 -9.92 7.71
C VAL A 114 22.79 -10.80 6.45
N GLU A 115 23.75 -11.72 6.29
CA GLU A 115 23.81 -12.62 5.14
C GLU A 115 22.60 -13.55 5.06
N GLN A 116 22.10 -14.02 6.20
CA GLN A 116 20.87 -14.83 6.26
C GLN A 116 19.63 -14.01 5.84
N ALA A 117 19.48 -12.80 6.36
CA ALA A 117 18.37 -11.91 6.02
C ALA A 117 18.37 -11.53 4.53
N ILE A 118 19.56 -11.27 3.94
CA ILE A 118 19.69 -11.01 2.51
C ILE A 118 19.19 -12.20 1.70
N ARG A 119 19.59 -13.42 2.02
CA ARG A 119 19.11 -14.62 1.31
C ARG A 119 17.59 -14.75 1.40
N GLN A 120 17.02 -14.53 2.57
CA GLN A 120 15.57 -14.63 2.79
C GLN A 120 14.79 -13.59 1.97
N VAL A 121 15.18 -12.31 2.02
CA VAL A 121 14.46 -11.26 1.28
C VAL A 121 14.59 -11.44 -0.23
N MET A 122 15.75 -11.88 -0.72
CA MET A 122 15.93 -12.17 -2.12
C MET A 122 15.06 -13.33 -2.60
N GLU A 123 14.97 -14.40 -1.81
CA GLU A 123 14.08 -15.54 -2.09
C GLU A 123 12.61 -15.12 -2.11
N GLN A 124 12.16 -14.38 -1.09
CA GLN A 124 10.78 -13.89 -0.98
C GLN A 124 10.38 -13.00 -2.17
N LEU A 125 11.29 -12.16 -2.64
CA LEU A 125 11.05 -11.31 -3.81
C LEU A 125 11.48 -11.94 -5.14
N GLY A 126 11.98 -13.18 -5.13
CA GLY A 126 12.43 -13.90 -6.33
C GLY A 126 13.58 -13.19 -7.04
N LEU A 127 14.50 -12.57 -6.29
CA LEU A 127 15.71 -11.94 -6.81
C LEU A 127 16.83 -12.98 -6.93
N PRO A 128 17.47 -13.16 -8.11
CA PRO A 128 18.56 -14.12 -8.25
C PRO A 128 19.81 -13.68 -7.48
N ALA A 129 20.47 -14.62 -6.81
CA ALA A 129 21.68 -14.36 -6.04
C ALA A 129 22.83 -13.73 -6.86
N ALA A 130 22.86 -13.96 -8.18
CA ALA A 130 23.82 -13.36 -9.09
C ALA A 130 23.79 -11.82 -9.11
N LEU A 131 22.70 -11.20 -8.64
CA LEU A 131 22.58 -9.73 -8.56
C LEU A 131 23.43 -9.14 -7.44
N LEU A 132 23.78 -9.90 -6.40
CA LEU A 132 24.43 -9.37 -5.18
C LEU A 132 25.72 -8.59 -5.45
N GLN A 133 26.49 -9.00 -6.47
CA GLN A 133 27.77 -8.35 -6.82
C GLN A 133 27.61 -7.26 -7.88
N GLN A 134 26.41 -7.07 -8.42
CA GLN A 134 26.16 -6.07 -9.45
C GLN A 134 25.96 -4.69 -8.82
N HIS A 135 26.29 -3.65 -9.59
CA HIS A 135 26.00 -2.28 -9.20
C HIS A 135 24.49 -2.01 -9.41
N PRO A 136 23.76 -1.50 -8.38
CA PRO A 136 22.30 -1.32 -8.49
C PRO A 136 21.88 -0.51 -9.72
N LEU A 137 22.63 0.54 -10.09
CA LEU A 137 22.29 1.38 -11.22
C LEU A 137 22.47 0.71 -12.60
N GLN A 138 23.10 -0.44 -12.68
CA GLN A 138 23.25 -1.22 -13.93
C GLN A 138 22.09 -2.21 -14.16
N LEU A 139 21.21 -2.39 -13.17
CA LEU A 139 20.05 -3.25 -13.27
C LEU A 139 18.97 -2.64 -14.18
N SER A 140 18.06 -3.48 -14.69
CA SER A 140 16.83 -3.01 -15.35
C SER A 140 15.95 -2.23 -14.35
N GLY A 141 15.06 -1.36 -14.84
CA GLY A 141 14.20 -0.56 -13.99
C GLY A 141 13.37 -1.38 -12.99
N GLY A 142 12.79 -2.50 -13.44
CA GLY A 142 12.04 -3.40 -12.57
C GLY A 142 12.90 -4.05 -11.48
N LEU A 143 14.12 -4.49 -11.82
CA LEU A 143 15.06 -5.06 -10.84
C LEU A 143 15.56 -4.00 -9.84
N LYS A 144 15.85 -2.77 -10.30
CA LYS A 144 16.20 -1.65 -9.42
C LYS A 144 15.12 -1.43 -8.37
N ARG A 145 13.85 -1.40 -8.82
CA ARG A 145 12.70 -1.20 -7.94
C ARG A 145 12.56 -2.33 -6.92
N LEU A 146 12.69 -3.58 -7.35
CA LEU A 146 12.66 -4.74 -6.45
C LEU A 146 13.79 -4.69 -5.42
N VAL A 147 15.01 -4.31 -5.81
CA VAL A 147 16.14 -4.14 -4.89
C VAL A 147 15.87 -3.01 -3.88
N ALA A 148 15.34 -1.88 -4.32
CA ALA A 148 15.00 -0.77 -3.44
C ALA A 148 13.89 -1.15 -2.43
N ILE A 149 12.88 -1.91 -2.86
CA ILE A 149 11.87 -2.44 -1.95
C ILE A 149 12.50 -3.46 -0.99
N ALA A 150 13.34 -4.37 -1.50
CA ALA A 150 14.05 -5.34 -0.68
C ALA A 150 14.85 -4.65 0.45
N SER A 151 15.54 -3.55 0.16
CA SER A 151 16.31 -2.80 1.17
C SER A 151 15.44 -2.26 2.31
N VAL A 152 14.20 -1.86 2.00
CA VAL A 152 13.22 -1.45 3.04
C VAL A 152 12.76 -2.66 3.86
N LEU A 153 12.52 -3.81 3.21
CA LEU A 153 12.08 -5.04 3.89
C LEU A 153 13.16 -5.62 4.81
N MET A 154 14.45 -5.39 4.52
CA MET A 154 15.56 -5.80 5.39
C MET A 154 15.43 -5.28 6.83
N ALA A 155 14.78 -4.14 7.02
CA ALA A 155 14.55 -3.59 8.36
C ALA A 155 13.51 -4.38 9.18
N GLY A 156 12.80 -5.34 8.58
CA GLY A 156 11.76 -6.17 9.22
C GLY A 156 10.53 -5.37 9.64
N PRO A 157 9.93 -4.52 8.78
CA PRO A 157 8.83 -3.65 9.18
C PRO A 157 7.59 -4.45 9.60
N GLU A 158 6.87 -3.99 10.64
CA GLU A 158 5.54 -4.48 11.00
C GLU A 158 4.47 -3.84 10.10
N LEU A 159 4.68 -2.57 9.73
CA LEU A 159 3.88 -1.84 8.75
C LEU A 159 4.76 -1.45 7.57
N LEU A 160 4.39 -1.86 6.38
CA LEU A 160 4.99 -1.44 5.12
C LEU A 160 4.07 -0.43 4.44
N ILE A 161 4.55 0.79 4.25
CA ILE A 161 3.84 1.82 3.48
C ILE A 161 4.39 1.79 2.04
N LEU A 162 3.49 1.67 1.09
CA LEU A 162 3.77 1.64 -0.35
C LEU A 162 3.10 2.86 -1.01
N ASP A 163 3.87 3.88 -1.31
CA ASP A 163 3.36 5.11 -1.93
C ASP A 163 3.53 5.02 -3.45
N GLU A 164 2.49 4.58 -4.15
CA GLU A 164 2.44 4.35 -5.60
C GLU A 164 3.62 3.51 -6.14
N PRO A 165 3.90 2.32 -5.57
CA PRO A 165 5.11 1.56 -5.89
C PRO A 165 5.15 1.03 -7.32
N THR A 166 4.01 1.05 -8.02
CA THR A 166 3.85 0.53 -9.39
C THR A 166 3.90 1.62 -10.46
N ALA A 167 4.06 2.89 -10.06
CA ALA A 167 4.09 4.01 -11.00
C ALA A 167 5.17 3.84 -12.08
N GLY A 168 4.76 3.92 -13.36
CA GLY A 168 5.67 3.79 -14.51
C GLY A 168 6.13 2.36 -14.84
N LEU A 169 5.58 1.32 -14.19
CA LEU A 169 5.76 -0.07 -14.61
C LEU A 169 4.74 -0.45 -15.70
N ASP A 170 5.17 -1.32 -16.60
CA ASP A 170 4.25 -2.02 -17.50
C ASP A 170 3.37 -3.02 -16.72
N PRO A 171 2.22 -3.44 -17.28
CA PRO A 171 1.26 -4.30 -16.57
C PRO A 171 1.83 -5.62 -16.07
N GLY A 172 2.76 -6.24 -16.80
CA GLY A 172 3.38 -7.51 -16.41
C GLY A 172 4.26 -7.36 -15.18
N ASN A 173 5.17 -6.40 -15.19
CA ASN A 173 6.06 -6.11 -14.08
C ASN A 173 5.29 -5.60 -12.85
N LYS A 174 4.22 -4.81 -13.06
CA LYS A 174 3.33 -4.35 -12.01
C LYS A 174 2.69 -5.52 -11.25
N ASN A 175 2.03 -6.41 -11.98
CA ASN A 175 1.33 -7.56 -11.39
C ASN A 175 2.31 -8.51 -10.68
N ASP A 176 3.49 -8.73 -11.25
CA ASP A 176 4.52 -9.55 -10.62
C ASP A 176 5.01 -8.94 -9.30
N LEU A 177 5.26 -7.63 -9.26
CA LEU A 177 5.63 -6.91 -8.05
C LEU A 177 4.56 -7.03 -6.96
N LEU A 178 3.31 -6.70 -7.27
CA LEU A 178 2.22 -6.73 -6.29
C LEU A 178 1.96 -8.13 -5.75
N ARG A 179 2.01 -9.16 -6.61
CA ARG A 179 1.88 -10.56 -6.21
C ARG A 179 3.00 -10.97 -5.24
N ARG A 180 4.25 -10.58 -5.49
CA ARG A 180 5.40 -10.88 -4.59
C ARG A 180 5.24 -10.17 -3.25
N LEU A 181 4.81 -8.93 -3.25
CA LEU A 181 4.56 -8.16 -2.02
C LEU A 181 3.37 -8.72 -1.23
N LYS A 182 2.28 -9.15 -1.90
CA LYS A 182 1.15 -9.79 -1.25
C LYS A 182 1.57 -11.11 -0.60
N LYS A 183 2.31 -11.94 -1.31
CA LYS A 183 2.89 -13.18 -0.75
C LYS A 183 3.77 -12.90 0.47
N TRP A 184 4.67 -11.91 0.37
CA TRP A 184 5.51 -11.50 1.50
C TRP A 184 4.66 -11.06 2.71
N GLN A 185 3.62 -10.28 2.48
CA GLN A 185 2.71 -9.79 3.53
C GLN A 185 2.01 -10.96 4.25
N GLU A 186 1.47 -11.91 3.49
CA GLU A 186 0.75 -13.08 4.02
C GLU A 186 1.67 -14.03 4.81
N GLU A 187 2.84 -14.37 4.24
CA GLU A 187 3.81 -15.27 4.87
C GLU A 187 4.37 -14.70 6.19
N ASN A 188 4.57 -13.38 6.24
CA ASN A 188 5.13 -12.72 7.42
C ASN A 188 4.05 -12.11 8.33
N LYS A 189 2.76 -12.22 7.99
CA LYS A 189 1.62 -11.63 8.72
C LYS A 189 1.83 -10.13 8.98
N ARG A 190 2.34 -9.41 7.98
CA ARG A 190 2.64 -7.98 8.08
C ARG A 190 1.46 -7.12 7.64
N THR A 191 1.41 -5.89 8.11
CA THR A 191 0.43 -4.90 7.67
C THR A 191 1.00 -4.12 6.49
N VAL A 192 0.19 -3.87 5.47
CA VAL A 192 0.55 -3.03 4.32
C VAL A 192 -0.42 -1.87 4.23
N LEU A 193 0.10 -0.65 4.09
CA LEU A 193 -0.65 0.54 3.71
C LEU A 193 -0.29 0.89 2.27
N PHE A 194 -1.21 0.65 1.35
CA PHE A 194 -0.99 0.76 -0.08
C PHE A 194 -1.71 1.97 -0.66
N LEU A 195 -0.96 2.97 -1.10
CA LEU A 195 -1.51 4.12 -1.80
C LEU A 195 -1.51 3.84 -3.29
N SER A 196 -2.68 3.88 -3.90
CA SER A 196 -2.82 3.68 -5.34
C SER A 196 -3.96 4.54 -5.90
N HIS A 197 -3.81 4.91 -7.15
CA HIS A 197 -4.89 5.47 -7.96
C HIS A 197 -5.50 4.44 -8.94
N GLN A 198 -4.95 3.22 -9.00
CA GLN A 198 -5.43 2.12 -9.82
C GLN A 198 -6.39 1.24 -9.01
N LEU A 199 -7.67 1.36 -9.29
CA LEU A 199 -8.72 0.73 -8.50
C LEU A 199 -8.79 -0.79 -8.71
N GLU A 200 -8.34 -1.27 -9.86
CA GLU A 200 -8.19 -2.69 -10.18
C GLU A 200 -7.17 -3.36 -9.23
N ASP A 201 -6.02 -2.70 -9.00
CA ASP A 201 -5.00 -3.20 -8.07
C ASP A 201 -5.54 -3.20 -6.63
N VAL A 202 -6.31 -2.17 -6.27
CA VAL A 202 -6.97 -2.09 -4.97
C VAL A 202 -7.99 -3.21 -4.79
N ALA A 203 -8.84 -3.46 -5.78
CA ALA A 203 -9.84 -4.54 -5.74
C ALA A 203 -9.19 -5.92 -5.63
N GLU A 204 -8.04 -6.13 -6.30
CA GLU A 204 -7.37 -7.43 -6.35
C GLU A 204 -6.60 -7.76 -5.08
N TYR A 205 -5.88 -6.78 -4.51
CA TYR A 205 -4.90 -7.06 -3.45
C TYR A 205 -5.35 -6.65 -2.04
N SER A 206 -6.37 -5.76 -1.91
CA SER A 206 -6.73 -5.20 -0.60
C SER A 206 -7.69 -6.09 0.19
N ASP A 207 -7.53 -6.03 1.51
CA ASP A 207 -8.52 -6.53 2.47
C ASP A 207 -9.50 -5.40 2.84
N GLU A 208 -8.95 -4.18 3.03
CA GLU A 208 -9.69 -2.99 3.45
C GLU A 208 -9.30 -1.77 2.62
N VAL A 209 -10.19 -0.79 2.52
CA VAL A 209 -9.97 0.44 1.75
C VAL A 209 -10.40 1.66 2.55
N MET A 210 -9.49 2.62 2.65
CA MET A 210 -9.75 3.98 3.14
C MET A 210 -9.98 4.91 1.96
N VAL A 211 -11.09 5.63 1.96
CA VAL A 211 -11.44 6.61 0.92
C VAL A 211 -11.19 8.02 1.44
N MET A 212 -10.35 8.77 0.74
CA MET A 212 -10.02 10.15 1.11
C MET A 212 -10.51 11.15 0.08
N ALA A 213 -11.03 12.27 0.56
CA ALA A 213 -11.37 13.43 -0.25
C ALA A 213 -11.05 14.71 0.53
N GLN A 214 -10.42 15.68 -0.13
CA GLN A 214 -10.16 17.04 0.39
C GLN A 214 -9.55 17.06 1.81
N GLY A 215 -8.59 16.18 2.08
CA GLY A 215 -7.92 16.09 3.38
C GLY A 215 -8.69 15.35 4.48
N ARG A 216 -9.86 14.81 4.18
CA ARG A 216 -10.71 14.07 5.12
C ARG A 216 -10.81 12.61 4.75
N LEU A 217 -10.98 11.76 5.75
CA LEU A 217 -11.35 10.37 5.57
C LEU A 217 -12.87 10.27 5.45
N LEU A 218 -13.37 9.85 4.28
CA LEU A 218 -14.80 9.62 4.08
C LEU A 218 -15.26 8.33 4.78
N GLY A 219 -14.39 7.35 4.86
CA GLY A 219 -14.61 6.12 5.60
C GLY A 219 -13.55 5.05 5.35
N HIS A 220 -13.72 3.92 6.03
CA HIS A 220 -12.82 2.75 6.01
C HIS A 220 -13.69 1.49 6.00
N TRP A 221 -13.61 0.70 4.95
CA TRP A 221 -14.47 -0.45 4.70
C TRP A 221 -13.70 -1.67 4.23
N GLU A 222 -14.31 -2.84 4.31
CA GLU A 222 -13.85 -4.01 3.55
C GLU A 222 -13.96 -3.76 2.05
N VAL A 223 -13.00 -4.26 1.27
CA VAL A 223 -12.91 -3.99 -0.17
C VAL A 223 -14.16 -4.42 -0.94
N ASN A 224 -14.73 -5.57 -0.60
CA ASN A 224 -15.96 -6.04 -1.22
C ASN A 224 -17.17 -5.18 -0.88
N GLU A 225 -17.26 -4.73 0.36
CA GLU A 225 -18.33 -3.83 0.80
C GLU A 225 -18.28 -2.50 0.04
N LEU A 226 -17.11 -1.88 -0.03
CA LEU A 226 -16.95 -0.62 -0.75
C LEU A 226 -17.32 -0.73 -2.22
N PHE A 227 -16.72 -1.65 -2.95
CA PHE A 227 -16.86 -1.68 -4.41
C PHE A 227 -18.18 -2.30 -4.89
N LEU A 228 -18.75 -3.24 -4.14
CA LEU A 228 -20.00 -3.90 -4.56
C LEU A 228 -21.27 -3.21 -4.03
N LYS A 229 -21.21 -2.50 -2.89
CA LYS A 229 -22.40 -1.99 -2.21
C LYS A 229 -22.42 -0.48 -2.03
N LEU A 230 -21.26 0.19 -1.91
CA LEU A 230 -21.15 1.59 -1.50
C LEU A 230 -20.70 2.50 -2.67
N ALA A 231 -21.35 2.38 -3.84
CA ALA A 231 -21.03 3.20 -5.00
C ALA A 231 -21.11 4.71 -4.72
N GLU A 232 -22.07 5.15 -3.92
CA GLU A 232 -22.26 6.56 -3.56
C GLU A 232 -21.02 7.16 -2.87
N CYS A 233 -20.32 6.36 -2.07
CA CYS A 233 -19.07 6.79 -1.45
C CYS A 233 -17.97 7.05 -2.48
N MET A 234 -17.90 6.20 -3.52
CA MET A 234 -16.96 6.39 -4.63
C MET A 234 -17.28 7.67 -5.42
N GLU A 235 -18.59 7.93 -5.67
CA GLU A 235 -19.05 9.15 -6.35
C GLU A 235 -18.73 10.40 -5.53
N GLN A 236 -18.94 10.39 -4.21
CA GLN A 236 -18.58 11.49 -3.31
C GLN A 236 -17.07 11.79 -3.34
N ALA A 237 -16.25 10.75 -3.44
CA ALA A 237 -14.81 10.90 -3.63
C ALA A 237 -14.45 11.34 -5.08
N GLY A 238 -15.41 11.33 -5.98
CA GLY A 238 -15.23 11.58 -7.40
C GLY A 238 -14.36 10.53 -8.07
N LEU A 239 -14.47 9.28 -7.65
CA LEU A 239 -13.78 8.11 -8.18
C LEU A 239 -14.77 7.20 -8.92
N PRO A 240 -14.37 6.57 -10.04
CA PRO A 240 -15.12 5.49 -10.63
C PRO A 240 -15.09 4.24 -9.73
N VAL A 241 -15.88 3.22 -10.03
CA VAL A 241 -15.65 1.87 -9.54
C VAL A 241 -14.68 1.12 -10.47
N PRO A 242 -14.02 0.04 -10.04
CA PRO A 242 -13.17 -0.78 -10.92
C PRO A 242 -13.85 -1.23 -12.21
N GLU A 243 -13.12 -1.28 -13.33
CA GLU A 243 -13.67 -1.63 -14.65
C GLU A 243 -14.44 -2.95 -14.68
N PRO A 244 -13.97 -4.06 -14.04
CA PRO A 244 -14.75 -5.29 -14.03
C PRO A 244 -16.15 -5.11 -13.40
N ILE A 245 -16.26 -4.27 -12.37
CA ILE A 245 -17.54 -3.99 -11.70
C ILE A 245 -18.42 -3.11 -12.57
N GLN A 246 -17.86 -2.15 -13.32
CA GLN A 246 -18.61 -1.38 -14.31
C GLN A 246 -19.20 -2.31 -15.38
N LEU A 247 -18.39 -3.27 -15.88
CA LEU A 247 -18.87 -4.27 -16.84
C LEU A 247 -20.02 -5.09 -16.27
N LEU A 248 -19.92 -5.58 -15.04
CA LEU A 248 -20.99 -6.33 -14.39
C LEU A 248 -22.29 -5.51 -14.35
N ARG A 249 -22.23 -4.23 -13.98
CA ARG A 249 -23.40 -3.35 -13.93
C ARG A 249 -24.05 -3.17 -15.31
N ILE A 250 -23.25 -3.00 -16.36
CA ILE A 250 -23.76 -2.93 -17.73
C ILE A 250 -24.50 -4.23 -18.09
N ILE A 251 -23.93 -5.38 -17.75
CA ILE A 251 -24.60 -6.68 -18.03
C ILE A 251 -25.87 -6.83 -17.20
N GLU A 252 -25.90 -6.40 -15.95
CA GLU A 252 -27.11 -6.38 -15.11
C GLU A 252 -28.21 -5.50 -15.71
N GLU A 253 -27.87 -4.31 -16.20
CA GLU A 253 -28.82 -3.43 -16.90
C GLU A 253 -29.37 -4.06 -18.18
N CYS A 254 -28.52 -4.70 -18.99
CA CYS A 254 -28.95 -5.38 -20.21
C CYS A 254 -29.78 -6.63 -19.94
N SER A 255 -29.48 -7.38 -18.89
CA SER A 255 -30.18 -8.62 -18.54
C SER A 255 -31.46 -8.40 -17.74
N GLY A 256 -31.59 -7.25 -17.07
CA GLY A 256 -32.68 -6.94 -16.15
C GLY A 256 -32.58 -7.69 -14.79
N GLU A 257 -31.49 -8.40 -14.52
CA GLU A 257 -31.28 -9.18 -13.31
C GLU A 257 -30.08 -8.65 -12.55
N LYS A 258 -30.21 -8.53 -11.23
CA LYS A 258 -29.09 -8.17 -10.34
C LYS A 258 -28.37 -9.43 -9.87
N HIS A 259 -27.05 -9.38 -9.86
CA HIS A 259 -26.20 -10.47 -9.42
C HIS A 259 -25.33 -10.02 -8.24
N GLN A 260 -25.00 -10.95 -7.35
CA GLN A 260 -24.14 -10.66 -6.19
C GLN A 260 -22.89 -11.53 -6.27
N PRO A 261 -21.78 -10.99 -6.82
CA PRO A 261 -20.51 -11.70 -6.80
C PRO A 261 -20.01 -11.89 -5.36
N ALA A 262 -19.31 -13.00 -5.11
CA ALA A 262 -18.70 -13.28 -3.82
C ALA A 262 -17.51 -12.34 -3.52
N SER A 263 -16.89 -11.77 -4.56
CA SER A 263 -15.75 -10.88 -4.46
C SER A 263 -15.73 -9.85 -5.60
N CYS A 264 -15.15 -8.68 -5.33
CA CYS A 264 -14.88 -7.64 -6.33
C CYS A 264 -13.66 -7.93 -7.21
N ARG A 265 -12.96 -9.04 -7.00
CA ARG A 265 -11.77 -9.42 -7.77
C ARG A 265 -12.13 -9.74 -9.22
N GLU A 266 -11.25 -9.34 -10.13
CA GLU A 266 -11.44 -9.44 -11.58
C GLU A 266 -11.84 -10.85 -12.02
N ALA A 267 -11.15 -11.88 -11.58
CA ALA A 267 -11.42 -13.27 -11.95
C ALA A 267 -12.83 -13.75 -11.56
N GLU A 268 -13.35 -13.30 -10.41
CA GLU A 268 -14.69 -13.63 -9.94
C GLU A 268 -15.77 -12.91 -10.77
N ILE A 269 -15.56 -11.62 -11.01
CA ILE A 269 -16.47 -10.81 -11.81
C ILE A 269 -16.57 -11.36 -13.23
N PHE A 270 -15.44 -11.65 -13.89
CA PHE A 270 -15.45 -12.21 -15.24
C PHE A 270 -16.07 -13.61 -15.31
N ARG A 271 -15.88 -14.44 -14.30
CA ARG A 271 -16.57 -15.75 -14.23
C ARG A 271 -18.08 -15.56 -14.20
N MET A 272 -18.58 -14.63 -13.39
CA MET A 272 -20.00 -14.33 -13.31
C MET A 272 -20.53 -13.73 -14.61
N VAL A 273 -19.87 -12.75 -15.19
CA VAL A 273 -20.24 -12.14 -16.47
C VAL A 273 -20.35 -13.19 -17.58
N ASN A 274 -19.36 -14.08 -17.70
CA ASN A 274 -19.39 -15.17 -18.68
C ASN A 274 -20.57 -16.13 -18.46
N ALA A 275 -20.88 -16.46 -17.21
CA ALA A 275 -22.02 -17.33 -16.90
C ALA A 275 -23.36 -16.68 -17.33
N ILE A 276 -23.53 -15.38 -17.05
CA ILE A 276 -24.73 -14.63 -17.47
C ILE A 276 -24.83 -14.57 -19.00
N TRP A 277 -23.70 -14.25 -19.64
CA TRP A 277 -23.64 -14.15 -21.12
C TRP A 277 -24.05 -15.46 -21.79
N GLN A 278 -23.49 -16.59 -21.34
CA GLN A 278 -23.84 -17.91 -21.87
C GLN A 278 -25.30 -18.29 -21.61
N ALA A 279 -25.82 -17.98 -20.42
CA ALA A 279 -27.22 -18.30 -20.06
C ALA A 279 -28.25 -17.53 -20.88
N LYS A 280 -27.91 -16.33 -21.32
CA LYS A 280 -28.84 -15.42 -22.05
C LYS A 280 -28.64 -15.45 -23.58
N GLY A 281 -27.57 -16.08 -24.08
CA GLY A 281 -27.24 -16.11 -25.51
C GLY A 281 -26.92 -14.72 -26.07
N LEU A 282 -26.39 -13.83 -25.23
CA LEU A 282 -25.99 -12.46 -25.59
C LEU A 282 -24.65 -12.45 -26.35
#